data_0d4b62148985077517ae214fe9f972da
#
_entry.id   0d4b62148985077517ae214fe9f972da
#
_cell.length_a   1.000
_cell.length_b   1.000
_cell.length_c   1.000
_cell.angle_alpha   90.00
_cell.angle_beta   90.00
_cell.angle_gamma   90.00
#
_symmetry.space_group_name_H-M   'P 1'
#
loop_
_entity.id
_entity.type
_entity.pdbx_description
1 polymer ?
#
loop_
_entity_poly.entity_id
_entity_poly.type
_entity_poly.pdbx_seq_one_letter_code
_entity_poly.pdbx_strand_id
1 'polypeptide(L)'
;ASDERGIDIIRNQIYQFVNAKNIYIRGIKFVILDEVDYMTKSAQQALKCLLQSSYENIRFCLICNYISKIDYSLKNEFLCIRFNQLPKVRIMSFLKNIINNENLEMTNDELDNIHAYYNSDIRSMINYLQLNEGRKFAHTNILKSCVLDDVHDIILSDATSRMCIQKIHDMAIKYNHANIEIVKKY
;
A
#
# COMPACT_ATOMS: atom_id res chain seq x y z
N ALA A 1 -14.64 0.37 9.98
CA ALA A 1 -13.97 -0.92 9.69
C ALA A 1 -12.84 -1.27 10.66
N SER A 2 -12.12 -0.32 11.27
CA SER A 2 -11.03 -0.62 12.22
C SER A 2 -11.53 -1.09 13.60
N ASP A 3 -12.68 -0.63 14.06
CA ASP A 3 -13.23 -0.98 15.38
C ASP A 3 -13.86 -2.39 15.42
N GLU A 4 -14.19 -2.96 14.29
CA GLU A 4 -14.79 -4.29 14.18
C GLU A 4 -13.78 -5.44 14.28
N ARG A 5 -12.48 -5.16 14.41
CA ARG A 5 -11.42 -6.19 14.55
C ARG A 5 -11.15 -6.57 16.00
N GLY A 6 -12.14 -6.31 16.85
CA GLY A 6 -12.08 -6.66 18.25
C GLY A 6 -12.24 -8.17 18.49
N ILE A 7 -12.05 -8.55 19.74
CA ILE A 7 -12.17 -9.93 20.22
C ILE A 7 -13.55 -10.57 19.90
N ASP A 8 -14.60 -9.73 19.82
CA ASP A 8 -15.98 -10.17 19.59
C ASP A 8 -16.21 -10.72 18.17
N ILE A 9 -15.53 -10.18 17.16
CA ILE A 9 -15.60 -10.72 15.80
C ILE A 9 -14.99 -12.12 15.74
N ILE A 10 -13.86 -12.32 16.40
CA ILE A 10 -13.20 -13.62 16.41
C ILE A 10 -14.07 -14.64 17.16
N ARG A 11 -14.62 -14.25 18.32
CA ARG A 11 -15.44 -15.13 19.13
C ARG A 11 -16.81 -15.44 18.52
N ASN A 12 -17.42 -14.49 17.84
CA ASN A 12 -18.76 -14.67 17.29
C ASN A 12 -18.73 -15.06 15.81
N GLN A 13 -18.24 -14.18 14.93
CA GLN A 13 -18.36 -14.38 13.49
C GLN A 13 -17.43 -15.48 12.98
N ILE A 14 -16.15 -15.42 13.35
CA ILE A 14 -15.18 -16.41 12.86
C ILE A 14 -15.48 -17.78 13.50
N TYR A 15 -15.79 -17.81 14.80
CA TYR A 15 -16.15 -19.06 15.48
C TYR A 15 -17.39 -19.70 14.86
N GLN A 16 -18.44 -18.93 14.58
CA GLN A 16 -19.65 -19.44 13.93
C GLN A 16 -19.37 -19.96 12.53
N PHE A 17 -18.59 -19.21 11.72
CA PHE A 17 -18.21 -19.64 10.37
C PHE A 17 -17.41 -20.93 10.39
N VAL A 18 -16.46 -21.02 11.31
CA VAL A 18 -15.59 -22.21 11.48
C VAL A 18 -16.41 -23.42 11.84
N ASN A 19 -17.34 -23.31 12.79
CA ASN A 19 -18.17 -24.41 13.30
C ASN A 19 -19.40 -24.73 12.41
N ALA A 20 -19.77 -23.85 11.50
CA ALA A 20 -20.89 -24.11 10.59
C ALA A 20 -20.58 -25.33 9.72
N LYS A 21 -21.43 -26.35 9.72
CA LYS A 21 -21.32 -27.51 8.84
C LYS A 21 -21.85 -27.17 7.46
N ASN A 22 -21.00 -27.32 6.44
CA ASN A 22 -21.48 -27.25 5.05
C ASN A 22 -22.17 -28.57 4.70
N ILE A 23 -23.50 -28.54 4.62
CA ILE A 23 -24.30 -29.74 4.33
C ILE A 23 -24.20 -30.13 2.86
N TYR A 24 -24.02 -29.13 1.98
CA TYR A 24 -24.09 -29.32 0.52
C TYR A 24 -22.75 -29.36 -0.19
N ILE A 25 -21.68 -28.83 0.41
CA ILE A 25 -20.38 -28.71 -0.25
C ILE A 25 -19.32 -29.37 0.62
N ARG A 26 -18.73 -30.46 0.13
CA ARG A 26 -17.52 -31.03 0.71
C ARG A 26 -16.32 -30.24 0.17
N GLY A 27 -15.68 -29.45 1.01
CA GLY A 27 -14.52 -28.64 0.60
C GLY A 27 -13.79 -28.04 1.80
N ILE A 28 -12.64 -27.44 1.52
CA ILE A 28 -11.84 -26.70 2.50
C ILE A 28 -12.41 -25.29 2.61
N LYS A 29 -12.65 -24.82 3.84
CA LYS A 29 -12.99 -23.43 4.15
C LYS A 29 -11.70 -22.62 4.28
N PHE A 30 -11.71 -21.42 3.74
CA PHE A 30 -10.63 -20.45 3.93
C PHE A 30 -11.13 -19.27 4.78
N VAL A 31 -10.36 -18.93 5.79
CA VAL A 31 -10.52 -17.71 6.59
C VAL A 31 -9.36 -16.80 6.29
N ILE A 32 -9.63 -15.70 5.61
CA ILE A 32 -8.60 -14.72 5.24
C ILE A 32 -8.81 -13.48 6.10
N LEU A 33 -7.81 -13.15 6.91
CA LEU A 33 -7.80 -11.96 7.76
C LEU A 33 -6.70 -11.01 7.26
N ASP A 34 -7.12 -9.86 6.78
CA ASP A 34 -6.21 -8.81 6.33
C ASP A 34 -5.92 -7.80 7.45
N GLU A 35 -4.76 -7.16 7.38
CA GLU A 35 -4.30 -6.15 8.33
C GLU A 35 -4.32 -6.63 9.80
N VAL A 36 -3.92 -7.87 10.06
CA VAL A 36 -3.94 -8.44 11.43
C VAL A 36 -2.99 -7.75 12.41
N ASP A 37 -2.06 -6.94 11.93
CA ASP A 37 -1.18 -6.09 12.72
C ASP A 37 -1.91 -4.94 13.44
N TYR A 38 -3.17 -4.67 13.09
CA TYR A 38 -4.06 -3.75 13.81
C TYR A 38 -4.94 -4.44 14.86
N MET A 39 -4.87 -5.78 14.97
CA MET A 39 -5.62 -6.52 15.99
C MET A 39 -5.03 -6.30 17.39
N THR A 40 -5.91 -6.19 18.39
CA THR A 40 -5.48 -6.14 19.79
C THR A 40 -4.83 -7.46 20.22
N LYS A 41 -3.97 -7.42 21.24
CA LYS A 41 -3.34 -8.63 21.79
C LYS A 41 -4.36 -9.66 22.25
N SER A 42 -5.47 -9.21 22.84
CA SER A 42 -6.56 -10.10 23.27
C SER A 42 -7.28 -10.77 22.10
N ALA A 43 -7.43 -10.07 20.97
CA ALA A 43 -7.99 -10.63 19.76
C ALA A 43 -7.02 -11.66 19.10
N GLN A 44 -5.73 -11.37 19.08
CA GLN A 44 -4.72 -12.32 18.61
C GLN A 44 -4.69 -13.60 19.47
N GLN A 45 -4.81 -13.46 20.79
CA GLN A 45 -4.88 -14.60 21.69
C GLN A 45 -6.17 -15.43 21.50
N ALA A 46 -7.31 -14.78 21.29
CA ALA A 46 -8.56 -15.49 20.96
C ALA A 46 -8.47 -16.25 19.63
N LEU A 47 -7.82 -15.66 18.62
CA LEU A 47 -7.56 -16.31 17.36
C LEU A 47 -6.65 -17.54 17.53
N LYS A 48 -5.61 -17.44 18.35
CA LYS A 48 -4.74 -18.57 18.68
C LYS A 48 -5.52 -19.72 19.32
N CYS A 49 -6.38 -19.42 20.31
CA CYS A 49 -7.22 -20.43 20.95
C CYS A 49 -8.13 -21.14 19.93
N LEU A 50 -8.65 -20.38 18.97
CA LEU A 50 -9.49 -20.94 17.91
C LEU A 50 -8.68 -21.86 16.96
N LEU A 51 -7.43 -21.51 16.61
CA LEU A 51 -6.55 -22.33 15.79
C LEU A 51 -6.19 -23.67 16.43
N GLN A 52 -6.06 -23.68 17.77
CA GLN A 52 -5.75 -24.91 18.51
C GLN A 52 -6.92 -25.90 18.56
N SER A 53 -8.12 -25.48 18.25
CA SER A 53 -9.23 -26.36 18.02
C SER A 53 -9.04 -27.05 16.67
N SER A 54 -8.90 -28.38 16.67
CA SER A 54 -8.57 -29.17 15.47
C SER A 54 -9.68 -29.07 14.40
N TYR A 55 -9.45 -28.25 13.38
CA TYR A 55 -10.33 -28.13 12.22
C TYR A 55 -9.66 -28.73 10.99
N GLU A 56 -10.01 -29.95 10.61
CA GLU A 56 -9.40 -30.66 9.48
C GLU A 56 -9.63 -29.94 8.14
N ASN A 57 -10.80 -29.31 7.98
CA ASN A 57 -11.25 -28.72 6.71
C ASN A 57 -11.18 -27.20 6.67
N ILE A 58 -10.35 -26.56 7.51
CA ILE A 58 -10.22 -25.11 7.54
C ILE A 58 -8.77 -24.71 7.38
N ARG A 59 -8.56 -23.64 6.62
CA ARG A 59 -7.25 -23.00 6.45
C ARG A 59 -7.37 -21.52 6.74
N PHE A 60 -6.43 -21.02 7.51
CA PHE A 60 -6.32 -19.62 7.87
C PHE A 60 -5.19 -18.96 7.09
N CYS A 61 -5.44 -17.76 6.59
CA CYS A 61 -4.46 -16.91 5.95
C CYS A 61 -4.47 -15.54 6.64
N LEU A 62 -3.36 -15.17 7.27
CA LEU A 62 -3.20 -13.88 7.92
C LEU A 62 -2.31 -12.99 7.06
N ILE A 63 -2.75 -11.76 6.80
CA ILE A 63 -2.00 -10.78 6.02
C ILE A 63 -1.68 -9.60 6.93
N CYS A 64 -0.41 -9.19 6.96
CA CYS A 64 0.05 -8.05 7.75
C CYS A 64 1.20 -7.31 7.06
N ASN A 65 1.34 -6.03 7.37
CA ASN A 65 2.47 -5.22 6.95
C ASN A 65 3.63 -5.31 7.96
N TYR A 66 3.34 -5.39 9.24
CA TYR A 66 4.31 -5.35 10.32
C TYR A 66 4.27 -6.63 11.15
N ILE A 67 5.10 -7.62 10.80
CA ILE A 67 5.19 -8.89 11.52
C ILE A 67 5.59 -8.72 13.00
N SER A 68 6.27 -7.63 13.34
CA SER A 68 6.66 -7.31 14.72
C SER A 68 5.48 -7.01 15.65
N LYS A 69 4.31 -6.65 15.10
CA LYS A 69 3.08 -6.41 15.86
C LYS A 69 2.28 -7.70 16.13
N ILE A 70 2.66 -8.79 15.49
CA ILE A 70 2.02 -10.09 15.69
C ILE A 70 2.68 -10.79 16.89
N ASP A 71 1.85 -11.29 17.79
CA ASP A 71 2.29 -12.04 18.95
C ASP A 71 3.12 -13.26 18.51
N TYR A 72 4.25 -13.48 19.19
CA TYR A 72 5.16 -14.57 18.87
C TYR A 72 4.47 -15.94 18.94
N SER A 73 3.58 -16.11 19.90
CA SER A 73 2.86 -17.35 20.10
C SER A 73 1.84 -17.64 18.99
N LEU A 74 1.23 -16.59 18.41
CA LEU A 74 0.36 -16.70 17.24
C LEU A 74 1.17 -16.98 15.97
N LYS A 75 2.30 -16.28 15.82
CA LYS A 75 3.18 -16.45 14.66
C LYS A 75 3.68 -17.87 14.49
N ASN A 76 3.96 -18.57 15.60
CA ASN A 76 4.46 -19.93 15.56
C ASN A 76 3.43 -20.96 15.04
N GLU A 77 2.14 -20.60 15.01
CA GLU A 77 1.09 -21.46 14.44
C GLU A 77 1.03 -21.38 12.90
N PHE A 78 1.82 -20.49 12.27
CA PHE A 78 1.75 -20.22 10.84
C PHE A 78 3.08 -20.42 10.13
N LEU A 79 2.99 -20.82 8.87
CA LEU A 79 4.08 -20.69 7.92
C LEU A 79 4.15 -19.23 7.44
N CYS A 80 5.25 -18.53 7.76
CA CYS A 80 5.43 -17.15 7.37
C CYS A 80 6.04 -17.04 5.97
N ILE A 81 5.33 -16.36 5.08
CA ILE A 81 5.79 -16.05 3.72
C ILE A 81 6.01 -14.54 3.64
N ARG A 82 7.21 -14.12 3.26
CA ARG A 82 7.55 -12.71 3.11
C ARG A 82 7.47 -12.30 1.64
N PHE A 83 6.71 -11.26 1.37
CA PHE A 83 6.63 -10.59 0.07
C PHE A 83 7.53 -9.35 0.09
N ASN A 84 8.59 -9.37 -0.71
CA ASN A 84 9.48 -8.22 -0.88
C ASN A 84 8.95 -7.31 -2.00
N GLN A 85 9.50 -6.09 -2.06
CA GLN A 85 9.24 -5.18 -3.18
C GLN A 85 9.63 -5.83 -4.51
N LEU A 86 8.84 -5.60 -5.54
CA LEU A 86 9.13 -6.09 -6.87
C LEU A 86 10.30 -5.32 -7.49
N PRO A 87 11.18 -6.00 -8.25
CA PRO A 87 12.21 -5.35 -9.04
C PRO A 87 11.59 -4.37 -10.06
N LYS A 88 12.27 -3.22 -10.30
CA LYS A 88 11.84 -2.20 -11.27
C LYS A 88 11.41 -2.80 -12.61
N VAL A 89 12.20 -3.73 -13.15
CA VAL A 89 11.93 -4.38 -14.46
C VAL A 89 10.55 -5.04 -14.48
N ARG A 90 10.15 -5.72 -13.40
CA ARG A 90 8.85 -6.37 -13.29
C ARG A 90 7.71 -5.36 -13.20
N ILE A 91 7.90 -4.30 -12.41
CA ILE A 91 6.93 -3.21 -12.29
C ILE A 91 6.72 -2.54 -13.66
N MET A 92 7.80 -2.19 -14.34
CA MET A 92 7.75 -1.57 -15.67
C MET A 92 7.06 -2.45 -16.71
N SER A 93 7.36 -3.75 -16.73
CA SER A 93 6.67 -4.70 -17.61
C SER A 93 5.17 -4.78 -17.33
N PHE A 94 4.79 -4.79 -16.06
CA PHE A 94 3.39 -4.82 -15.64
C PHE A 94 2.65 -3.54 -16.05
N LEU A 95 3.22 -2.35 -15.81
CA LEU A 95 2.63 -1.08 -16.21
C LEU A 95 2.49 -0.95 -17.72
N LYS A 96 3.49 -1.41 -18.51
CA LYS A 96 3.43 -1.45 -19.97
C LYS A 96 2.28 -2.32 -20.48
N ASN A 97 2.03 -3.46 -19.85
CA ASN A 97 0.89 -4.30 -20.21
C ASN A 97 -0.45 -3.59 -19.97
N ILE A 98 -0.58 -2.85 -18.86
CA ILE A 98 -1.79 -2.05 -18.59
C ILE A 98 -1.95 -0.96 -19.66
N ILE A 99 -0.91 -0.20 -19.93
CA ILE A 99 -0.91 0.88 -20.92
C ILE A 99 -1.34 0.37 -22.32
N ASN A 100 -0.80 -0.78 -22.72
CA ASN A 100 -1.15 -1.38 -24.01
C ASN A 100 -2.61 -1.87 -24.05
N ASN A 101 -3.10 -2.46 -22.95
CA ASN A 101 -4.48 -2.97 -22.90
C ASN A 101 -5.52 -1.84 -22.85
N GLU A 102 -5.21 -0.75 -22.18
CA GLU A 102 -6.09 0.43 -22.05
C GLU A 102 -5.83 1.47 -23.16
N ASN A 103 -4.93 1.17 -24.12
CA ASN A 103 -4.57 2.06 -25.24
C ASN A 103 -4.16 3.47 -24.78
N LEU A 104 -3.39 3.57 -23.69
CA LEU A 104 -2.90 4.83 -23.18
C LEU A 104 -1.67 5.30 -23.97
N GLU A 105 -1.65 6.56 -24.38
CA GLU A 105 -0.48 7.18 -25.01
C GLU A 105 0.51 7.64 -23.95
N MET A 106 1.56 6.87 -23.72
CA MET A 106 2.61 7.19 -22.73
C MET A 106 3.99 6.80 -23.22
N THR A 107 4.96 7.67 -22.96
CA THR A 107 6.39 7.43 -23.29
C THR A 107 7.07 6.61 -22.18
N ASN A 108 8.21 5.98 -22.53
CA ASN A 108 9.02 5.27 -21.54
C ASN A 108 9.56 6.20 -20.45
N ASP A 109 9.92 7.45 -20.81
CA ASP A 109 10.44 8.43 -19.87
C ASP A 109 9.38 8.85 -18.83
N GLU A 110 8.11 8.96 -19.24
CA GLU A 110 7.01 9.24 -18.33
C GLU A 110 6.77 8.09 -17.35
N LEU A 111 6.88 6.85 -17.82
CA LEU A 111 6.83 5.67 -16.96
C LEU A 111 7.97 5.62 -15.95
N ASP A 112 9.18 5.94 -16.37
CA ASP A 112 10.35 6.02 -15.49
C ASP A 112 10.15 7.11 -14.43
N ASN A 113 9.58 8.26 -14.79
CA ASN A 113 9.25 9.33 -13.85
C ASN A 113 8.18 8.89 -12.83
N ILE A 114 7.12 8.19 -13.27
CA ILE A 114 6.08 7.64 -12.39
C ILE A 114 6.71 6.66 -11.39
N HIS A 115 7.58 5.76 -11.87
CA HIS A 115 8.26 4.82 -11.00
C HIS A 115 9.18 5.53 -9.99
N ALA A 116 9.92 6.54 -10.41
CA ALA A 116 10.78 7.32 -9.51
C ALA A 116 9.98 8.06 -8.44
N TYR A 117 8.79 8.55 -8.79
CA TYR A 117 7.92 9.30 -7.87
C TYR A 117 7.25 8.40 -6.82
N TYR A 118 6.68 7.27 -7.26
CA TYR A 118 5.93 6.36 -6.39
C TYR A 118 6.78 5.22 -5.80
N ASN A 119 8.06 5.14 -6.17
CA ASN A 119 8.97 4.05 -5.82
C ASN A 119 8.41 2.69 -6.27
N SER A 120 8.10 1.81 -5.34
CA SER A 120 7.53 0.48 -5.64
C SER A 120 6.04 0.38 -5.29
N ASP A 121 5.36 1.50 -5.06
CA ASP A 121 3.92 1.52 -4.79
C ASP A 121 3.11 1.41 -6.09
N ILE A 122 2.91 0.15 -6.51
CA ILE A 122 2.19 -0.18 -7.74
C ILE A 122 0.74 0.34 -7.71
N ARG A 123 0.07 0.31 -6.54
CA ARG A 123 -1.31 0.78 -6.41
C ARG A 123 -1.42 2.26 -6.74
N SER A 124 -0.54 3.08 -6.20
CA SER A 124 -0.49 4.51 -6.49
C SER A 124 -0.14 4.79 -7.95
N MET A 125 0.77 4.01 -8.55
CA MET A 125 1.07 4.12 -9.99
C MET A 125 -0.16 3.83 -10.86
N ILE A 126 -0.89 2.74 -10.59
CA ILE A 126 -2.10 2.39 -11.34
C ILE A 126 -3.18 3.46 -11.18
N ASN A 127 -3.43 3.92 -9.96
CA ASN A 127 -4.37 5.00 -9.70
C ASN A 127 -4.01 6.28 -10.47
N TYR A 128 -2.71 6.60 -10.54
CA TYR A 128 -2.24 7.73 -11.33
C TYR A 128 -2.53 7.55 -12.82
N LEU A 129 -2.26 6.37 -13.38
CA LEU A 129 -2.58 6.05 -14.78
C LEU A 129 -4.07 6.20 -15.05
N GLN A 130 -4.92 5.66 -14.20
CA GLN A 130 -6.37 5.71 -14.32
C GLN A 130 -6.91 7.15 -14.27
N LEU A 131 -6.41 7.98 -13.34
CA LEU A 131 -6.86 9.37 -13.20
C LEU A 131 -6.47 10.25 -14.39
N ASN A 132 -5.45 9.86 -15.14
CA ASN A 132 -4.95 10.59 -16.30
C ASN A 132 -5.33 9.94 -17.64
N GLU A 133 -6.24 8.98 -17.63
CA GLU A 133 -6.81 8.38 -18.83
C GLU A 133 -7.45 9.47 -19.72
N GLY A 134 -7.11 9.46 -21.02
CA GLY A 134 -7.62 10.44 -21.99
C GLY A 134 -7.02 11.86 -21.88
N ARG A 135 -6.11 12.12 -20.95
CA ARG A 135 -5.33 13.35 -20.92
C ARG A 135 -3.98 13.08 -21.55
N LYS A 136 -3.51 13.98 -22.43
CA LYS A 136 -2.09 13.98 -22.78
C LYS A 136 -1.34 14.15 -21.47
N PHE A 137 -0.52 13.18 -21.11
CA PHE A 137 0.31 13.24 -19.90
C PHE A 137 1.16 14.50 -20.02
N ALA A 138 0.63 15.61 -19.52
CA ALA A 138 1.38 16.85 -19.47
C ALA A 138 2.56 16.59 -18.53
N HIS A 139 3.77 16.85 -19.01
CA HIS A 139 5.04 16.67 -18.30
C HIS A 139 5.12 17.38 -16.94
N THR A 140 4.04 17.97 -16.48
CA THR A 140 3.95 18.95 -15.41
C THR A 140 3.42 18.44 -14.09
N ASN A 141 2.84 17.21 -14.03
CA ASN A 141 2.13 16.79 -12.80
C ASN A 141 2.96 15.89 -11.87
N ILE A 142 4.15 15.45 -12.28
CA ILE A 142 5.04 14.67 -11.42
C ILE A 142 6.23 15.53 -11.04
N LEU A 143 6.38 15.80 -9.74
CA LEU A 143 7.56 16.46 -9.21
C LEU A 143 8.80 15.64 -9.59
N LYS A 144 9.67 16.21 -10.42
CA LYS A 144 10.95 15.60 -10.75
C LYS A 144 11.82 15.56 -9.49
N SER A 145 12.67 14.56 -9.35
CA SER A 145 13.64 14.48 -8.23
C SER A 145 14.46 15.75 -8.09
N CYS A 146 14.87 16.36 -9.22
CA CYS A 146 15.60 17.62 -9.21
C CYS A 146 14.85 18.78 -8.52
N VAL A 147 13.51 18.82 -8.59
CA VAL A 147 12.73 19.84 -7.90
C VAL A 147 12.77 19.63 -6.39
N LEU A 148 12.77 18.36 -5.94
CA LEU A 148 12.90 18.03 -4.52
C LEU A 148 14.30 18.34 -3.99
N ASP A 149 15.35 18.08 -4.79
CA ASP A 149 16.73 18.43 -4.46
C ASP A 149 16.88 19.95 -4.34
N ASP A 150 16.32 20.71 -5.30
CA ASP A 150 16.31 22.18 -5.26
C ASP A 150 15.55 22.71 -4.01
N VAL A 151 14.43 22.10 -3.63
CA VAL A 151 13.69 22.45 -2.39
C VAL A 151 14.53 22.14 -1.16
N HIS A 152 15.20 20.99 -1.14
CA HIS A 152 16.10 20.61 -0.06
C HIS A 152 17.21 21.67 0.14
N ASP A 153 17.87 22.09 -0.93
CA ASP A 153 18.92 23.10 -0.92
C ASP A 153 18.39 24.47 -0.44
N ILE A 154 17.16 24.83 -0.83
CA ILE A 154 16.50 26.06 -0.36
C ILE A 154 16.27 26.01 1.15
N ILE A 155 15.80 24.87 1.69
CA ILE A 155 15.49 24.71 3.11
C ILE A 155 16.77 24.70 3.96
N LEU A 156 17.83 24.06 3.46
CA LEU A 156 19.13 24.00 4.13
C LEU A 156 19.94 25.28 4.01
N SER A 157 19.53 26.21 3.11
CA SER A 157 20.20 27.51 3.01
C SER A 157 19.92 28.36 4.26
N ASP A 158 20.92 29.15 4.69
CA ASP A 158 20.80 30.10 5.80
C ASP A 158 19.85 31.28 5.50
N ALA A 159 18.93 31.12 4.55
CA ALA A 159 17.97 32.13 4.17
C ALA A 159 16.86 32.25 5.23
N THR A 160 16.37 33.48 5.41
CA THR A 160 15.21 33.69 6.30
C THR A 160 13.99 32.92 5.80
N SER A 161 13.13 32.46 6.73
CA SER A 161 11.93 31.67 6.40
C SER A 161 11.07 32.32 5.30
N ARG A 162 11.02 33.65 5.28
CA ARG A 162 10.27 34.42 4.27
C ARG A 162 10.88 34.27 2.85
N MET A 163 12.19 34.25 2.76
CA MET A 163 12.91 34.04 1.49
C MET A 163 12.76 32.62 0.99
N CYS A 164 12.78 31.62 1.90
CA CYS A 164 12.53 30.22 1.54
C CYS A 164 11.11 30.04 0.96
N ILE A 165 10.10 30.60 1.61
CA ILE A 165 8.71 30.54 1.13
C ILE A 165 8.57 31.18 -0.25
N GLN A 166 9.18 32.34 -0.47
CA GLN A 166 9.13 33.00 -1.77
C GLN A 166 9.80 32.16 -2.87
N LYS A 167 10.99 31.61 -2.61
CA LYS A 167 11.69 30.74 -3.58
C LYS A 167 10.88 29.48 -3.91
N ILE A 168 10.26 28.82 -2.92
CA ILE A 168 9.39 27.65 -3.13
C ILE A 168 8.16 28.05 -3.96
N HIS A 169 7.59 29.22 -3.72
CA HIS A 169 6.47 29.74 -4.50
C HIS A 169 6.86 29.98 -5.97
N ASP A 170 7.99 30.62 -6.20
CA ASP A 170 8.52 30.86 -7.56
C ASP A 170 8.80 29.55 -8.30
N MET A 171 9.32 28.54 -7.59
CA MET A 171 9.51 27.20 -8.15
C MET A 171 8.17 26.51 -8.48
N ALA A 172 7.18 26.62 -7.61
CA ALA A 172 5.85 26.06 -7.87
C ALA A 172 5.23 26.66 -9.15
N ILE A 173 5.37 27.97 -9.35
CA ILE A 173 4.94 28.64 -10.59
C ILE A 173 5.74 28.10 -11.78
N LYS A 174 7.07 28.03 -11.68
CA LYS A 174 7.95 27.56 -12.75
C LYS A 174 7.62 26.14 -13.22
N TYR A 175 7.28 25.24 -12.29
CA TYR A 175 6.98 23.85 -12.57
C TYR A 175 5.48 23.53 -12.64
N ASN A 176 4.61 24.57 -12.55
CA ASN A 176 3.16 24.44 -12.57
C ASN A 176 2.58 23.48 -11.53
N HIS A 177 3.18 23.47 -10.34
CA HIS A 177 2.72 22.68 -9.19
C HIS A 177 2.09 23.59 -8.13
N ALA A 178 1.13 23.04 -7.38
CA ALA A 178 0.64 23.73 -6.19
C ALA A 178 1.70 23.70 -5.08
N ASN A 179 1.89 24.83 -4.37
CA ASN A 179 2.86 24.94 -3.27
C ASN A 179 2.70 23.83 -2.22
N ILE A 180 1.45 23.43 -1.94
CA ILE A 180 1.13 22.40 -0.95
C ILE A 180 1.60 21.01 -1.38
N GLU A 181 1.65 20.71 -2.69
CA GLU A 181 2.14 19.44 -3.22
C GLU A 181 3.64 19.31 -3.02
N ILE A 182 4.40 20.39 -3.24
CA ILE A 182 5.83 20.45 -3.00
C ILE A 182 6.13 20.20 -1.51
N VAL A 183 5.43 20.88 -0.61
CA VAL A 183 5.65 20.76 0.85
C VAL A 183 5.23 19.40 1.38
N LYS A 184 4.13 18.83 0.88
CA LYS A 184 3.67 17.48 1.32
C LYS A 184 4.61 16.37 0.92
N LYS A 185 5.38 16.53 -0.14
CA LYS A 185 6.30 15.50 -0.63
C LYS A 185 7.64 15.56 0.09
N TYR A 186 8.04 16.73 0.58
CA TYR A 186 9.24 16.93 1.38
C TYR A 186 9.04 16.51 2.84
#